data_6e4fa5a51db4f47a7889a7ccd186396b
#
_entry.id   6e4fa5a51db4f47a7889a7ccd186396b
#
_cell.length_a   1.000
_cell.length_b   1.000
_cell.length_c   1.000
_cell.angle_alpha   90.00
_cell.angle_beta   90.00
_cell.angle_gamma   90.00
#
_symmetry.space_group_name_H-M   'P 1'
#
loop_
_entity.id
_entity.type
_entity.pdbx_description
1 polymer ?
#
loop_
_entity_poly.entity_id
_entity_poly.type
_entity_poly.pdbx_seq_one_letter_code
_entity_poly.pdbx_strand_id
1 'polypeptide(L)'
;MHRRILCVDDETNVLNALQRNLRKYFAVDTATDGAQALTLLDGREPYAVIVADMRMPGMDGVEFLTRARAKAPDSIRIMLTGNADQQTAVDAVNRGHVYQFLTKPCPPETLAIVVSDGVKQYEMLIAERELLEKTLNGSVKVLTEILSVIDPQSFGRGQQLRESMRLYIVPPTERAWELELAALLAPIGCVSIPAPVLVKARARLPLSDAELTLWMRVPEFGSRLIANIPRLETVAKIILYQNKHFDGSGFPVDKCAGADIPVGARILKVLNDLLDLESKGVSQKQALEEMQNRTGWYDPRVLDTACLRFDKGQSVTGTIACVPRAVSAAELREGQVITQNVYTADGMLIVKAGSVVTPMLLDRLTNFAAVNGLREPIEVQT
;
A
#
# COMPACT_ATOMS: atom_id res chain seq x y z
N MET A 1 -14.30 12.02 22.17
CA MET A 1 -13.78 13.20 21.43
C MET A 1 -14.94 13.86 20.73
N HIS A 2 -15.13 15.19 20.88
CA HIS A 2 -16.14 15.90 20.12
C HIS A 2 -15.71 15.97 18.65
N ARG A 3 -16.56 15.50 17.73
CA ARG A 3 -16.31 15.60 16.29
C ARG A 3 -16.33 17.06 15.86
N ARG A 4 -15.43 17.44 14.94
CA ARG A 4 -15.34 18.82 14.43
C ARG A 4 -16.33 19.04 13.30
N ILE A 5 -17.00 20.17 13.34
CA ILE A 5 -17.96 20.65 12.34
C ILE A 5 -17.44 21.99 11.81
N LEU A 6 -17.46 22.18 10.50
CA LEU A 6 -17.17 23.45 9.86
C LEU A 6 -18.46 24.09 9.37
N CYS A 7 -18.76 25.32 9.83
CA CYS A 7 -19.89 26.10 9.38
C CYS A 7 -19.38 27.29 8.54
N VAL A 8 -19.94 27.48 7.35
CA VAL A 8 -19.54 28.49 6.37
C VAL A 8 -20.75 29.30 5.95
N ASP A 9 -20.71 30.62 6.20
CA ASP A 9 -21.79 31.55 5.87
C ASP A 9 -21.23 32.97 5.90
N ASP A 10 -21.59 33.83 4.97
CA ASP A 10 -21.08 35.22 4.92
C ASP A 10 -21.70 36.11 6.01
N GLU A 11 -22.83 35.68 6.59
CA GLU A 11 -23.47 36.36 7.68
C GLU A 11 -22.94 35.93 9.07
N THR A 12 -22.13 36.77 9.70
CA THR A 12 -21.56 36.50 11.04
C THR A 12 -22.64 36.17 12.10
N ASN A 13 -23.83 36.79 11.98
CA ASN A 13 -24.94 36.51 12.90
C ASN A 13 -25.46 35.06 12.75
N VAL A 14 -25.51 34.54 11.53
CA VAL A 14 -25.88 33.15 11.25
C VAL A 14 -24.80 32.21 11.80
N LEU A 15 -23.52 32.48 11.56
CA LEU A 15 -22.42 31.70 12.12
C LEU A 15 -22.47 31.62 13.65
N ASN A 16 -22.68 32.76 14.33
CA ASN A 16 -22.82 32.81 15.78
C ASN A 16 -24.01 31.99 16.30
N ALA A 17 -25.12 31.99 15.55
CA ALA A 17 -26.29 31.17 15.89
C ALA A 17 -26.01 29.67 15.69
N LEU A 18 -25.41 29.29 14.56
CA LEU A 18 -25.00 27.90 14.28
C LEU A 18 -24.03 27.39 15.34
N GLN A 19 -22.99 28.17 15.65
CA GLN A 19 -21.99 27.80 16.64
C GLN A 19 -22.62 27.63 18.03
N ARG A 20 -23.48 28.57 18.47
CA ARG A 20 -24.17 28.49 19.76
C ARG A 20 -25.04 27.25 19.87
N ASN A 21 -25.72 26.86 18.80
CA ASN A 21 -26.63 25.73 18.78
C ASN A 21 -25.89 24.39 18.80
N LEU A 22 -24.77 24.29 18.03
CA LEU A 22 -24.03 23.04 17.84
C LEU A 22 -22.92 22.81 18.87
N ARG A 23 -22.34 23.85 19.47
CA ARG A 23 -21.20 23.73 20.42
C ARG A 23 -21.47 22.87 21.67
N LYS A 24 -22.75 22.62 21.98
CA LYS A 24 -23.13 21.74 23.10
C LYS A 24 -22.78 20.26 22.81
N TYR A 25 -22.69 19.91 21.54
CA TYR A 25 -22.53 18.53 21.07
C TYR A 25 -21.25 18.31 20.28
N PHE A 26 -20.73 19.36 19.61
CA PHE A 26 -19.63 19.27 18.66
C PHE A 26 -18.60 20.38 18.87
N ALA A 27 -17.36 20.16 18.39
CA ALA A 27 -16.39 21.22 18.22
C ALA A 27 -16.70 21.96 16.91
N VAL A 28 -17.02 23.23 16.96
CA VAL A 28 -17.53 24.00 15.81
C VAL A 28 -16.54 25.10 15.44
N ASP A 29 -16.02 25.03 14.25
CA ASP A 29 -15.27 26.09 13.61
C ASP A 29 -16.15 26.83 12.60
N THR A 30 -15.88 28.11 12.36
CA THR A 30 -16.66 28.95 11.47
C THR A 30 -15.76 29.62 10.45
N ALA A 31 -16.26 29.85 9.24
CA ALA A 31 -15.61 30.63 8.20
C ALA A 31 -16.63 31.58 7.56
N THR A 32 -16.22 32.78 7.25
CA THR A 32 -17.07 33.82 6.66
C THR A 32 -17.10 33.78 5.12
N ASP A 33 -16.29 32.93 4.52
CA ASP A 33 -16.26 32.72 3.06
C ASP A 33 -15.66 31.36 2.70
N GLY A 34 -15.86 30.95 1.45
CA GLY A 34 -15.35 29.66 0.95
C GLY A 34 -13.83 29.54 0.90
N ALA A 35 -13.10 30.64 0.70
CA ALA A 35 -11.63 30.62 0.62
C ALA A 35 -11.02 30.38 2.01
N GLN A 36 -11.53 31.06 3.04
CA GLN A 36 -11.18 30.82 4.44
C GLN A 36 -11.51 29.37 4.84
N ALA A 37 -12.68 28.88 4.46
CA ALA A 37 -13.11 27.52 4.74
C ALA A 37 -12.17 26.49 4.08
N LEU A 38 -11.77 26.67 2.83
CA LEU A 38 -10.81 25.79 2.15
C LEU A 38 -9.43 25.78 2.82
N THR A 39 -9.01 26.91 3.38
CA THR A 39 -7.75 26.99 4.16
C THR A 39 -7.86 26.20 5.47
N LEU A 40 -9.02 26.22 6.15
CA LEU A 40 -9.25 25.43 7.35
C LEU A 40 -9.26 23.92 7.06
N LEU A 41 -9.67 23.50 5.85
CA LEU A 41 -9.64 22.10 5.43
C LEU A 41 -8.21 21.57 5.19
N ASP A 42 -7.21 22.44 5.00
CA ASP A 42 -5.80 22.04 4.94
C ASP A 42 -5.19 21.70 6.32
N GLY A 43 -5.95 21.89 7.41
CA GLY A 43 -5.55 21.55 8.77
C GLY A 43 -5.36 20.05 9.00
N ARG A 44 -4.62 19.71 10.07
CA ARG A 44 -4.31 18.29 10.39
C ARG A 44 -5.51 17.45 10.84
N GLU A 45 -6.53 18.09 11.44
CA GLU A 45 -7.69 17.37 11.97
C GLU A 45 -8.89 17.48 11.03
N PRO A 46 -9.47 16.35 10.58
CA PRO A 46 -10.56 16.35 9.63
C PRO A 46 -11.87 16.84 10.25
N TYR A 47 -12.69 17.46 9.43
CA TYR A 47 -14.08 17.79 9.78
C TYR A 47 -15.02 16.63 9.43
N ALA A 48 -15.86 16.23 10.37
CA ALA A 48 -16.86 15.20 10.12
C ALA A 48 -18.01 15.72 9.24
N VAL A 49 -18.46 16.96 9.49
CA VAL A 49 -19.54 17.60 8.75
C VAL A 49 -19.11 19.01 8.34
N ILE A 50 -19.45 19.39 7.11
CA ILE A 50 -19.34 20.75 6.60
C ILE A 50 -20.75 21.25 6.31
N VAL A 51 -21.13 22.36 6.94
CA VAL A 51 -22.40 23.05 6.72
C VAL A 51 -22.10 24.35 6.00
N ALA A 52 -22.60 24.53 4.79
CA ALA A 52 -22.30 25.72 3.98
C ALA A 52 -23.59 26.42 3.52
N ASP A 53 -23.58 27.74 3.55
CA ASP A 53 -24.60 28.53 2.88
C ASP A 53 -24.47 28.40 1.37
N MET A 54 -25.58 28.46 0.68
CA MET A 54 -25.64 28.37 -0.78
C MET A 54 -25.16 29.64 -1.45
N ARG A 55 -25.49 30.80 -0.89
CA ARG A 55 -25.21 32.10 -1.50
C ARG A 55 -24.16 32.86 -0.69
N MET A 56 -22.93 32.81 -1.15
CA MET A 56 -21.84 33.57 -0.54
C MET A 56 -21.15 34.44 -1.61
N PRO A 57 -20.65 35.62 -1.24
CA PRO A 57 -19.88 36.47 -2.16
C PRO A 57 -18.59 35.77 -2.65
N GLY A 58 -18.29 35.94 -3.91
CA GLY A 58 -17.05 35.43 -4.52
C GLY A 58 -17.09 33.97 -4.91
N MET A 59 -17.29 33.06 -3.96
CA MET A 59 -17.43 31.62 -4.15
C MET A 59 -18.74 31.15 -3.54
N ASP A 60 -19.67 30.66 -4.38
CA ASP A 60 -20.92 30.13 -3.86
C ASP A 60 -20.75 28.78 -3.15
N GLY A 61 -21.80 28.36 -2.41
CA GLY A 61 -21.74 27.12 -1.64
C GLY A 61 -21.56 25.87 -2.48
N VAL A 62 -22.05 25.85 -3.73
CA VAL A 62 -21.92 24.68 -4.63
C VAL A 62 -20.46 24.56 -5.08
N GLU A 63 -19.86 25.64 -5.50
CA GLU A 63 -18.43 25.68 -5.87
C GLU A 63 -17.54 25.35 -4.67
N PHE A 64 -17.82 25.92 -3.49
CA PHE A 64 -17.11 25.62 -2.27
C PHE A 64 -17.18 24.12 -1.92
N LEU A 65 -18.37 23.52 -1.85
CA LEU A 65 -18.53 22.10 -1.49
C LEU A 65 -17.92 21.17 -2.54
N THR A 66 -17.90 21.57 -3.81
CA THR A 66 -17.19 20.82 -4.87
C THR A 66 -15.68 20.80 -4.63
N ARG A 67 -15.08 21.94 -4.30
CA ARG A 67 -13.66 22.03 -3.96
C ARG A 67 -13.34 21.35 -2.63
N ALA A 68 -14.22 21.50 -1.63
CA ALA A 68 -14.10 20.86 -0.32
C ALA A 68 -14.10 19.33 -0.45
N ARG A 69 -14.88 18.76 -1.37
CA ARG A 69 -14.87 17.32 -1.65
C ARG A 69 -13.50 16.81 -2.10
N ALA A 70 -12.78 17.56 -2.91
CA ALA A 70 -11.45 17.17 -3.35
C ALA A 70 -10.43 17.17 -2.20
N LYS A 71 -10.57 18.09 -1.22
CA LYS A 71 -9.68 18.20 -0.05
C LYS A 71 -10.09 17.28 1.12
N ALA A 72 -11.38 17.14 1.36
CA ALA A 72 -11.96 16.35 2.44
C ALA A 72 -13.08 15.43 1.91
N PRO A 73 -12.71 14.37 1.16
CA PRO A 73 -13.68 13.50 0.48
C PRO A 73 -14.64 12.80 1.42
N ASP A 74 -14.20 12.51 2.64
CA ASP A 74 -14.96 11.78 3.65
C ASP A 74 -15.94 12.66 4.43
N SER A 75 -15.69 13.98 4.49
CA SER A 75 -16.58 14.92 5.21
C SER A 75 -17.98 14.88 4.60
N ILE A 76 -18.99 14.84 5.47
CA ILE A 76 -20.40 14.92 5.06
C ILE A 76 -20.74 16.38 4.80
N ARG A 77 -21.36 16.67 3.68
CA ARG A 77 -21.65 18.03 3.20
C ARG A 77 -23.13 18.32 3.28
N ILE A 78 -23.48 19.33 4.04
CA ILE A 78 -24.85 19.83 4.23
C ILE A 78 -24.89 21.25 3.67
N MET A 79 -25.96 21.58 2.94
CA MET A 79 -26.16 22.93 2.38
C MET A 79 -27.35 23.61 3.03
N LEU A 80 -27.17 24.87 3.42
CA LEU A 80 -28.23 25.77 3.84
C LEU A 80 -28.71 26.55 2.61
N THR A 81 -30.03 26.64 2.36
CA THR A 81 -30.58 27.28 1.16
C THR A 81 -31.81 28.13 1.50
N GLY A 82 -32.00 29.23 0.82
CA GLY A 82 -33.23 30.01 0.89
C GLY A 82 -34.37 29.39 0.09
N ASN A 83 -35.61 29.80 0.38
CA ASN A 83 -36.83 29.28 -0.28
C ASN A 83 -36.86 29.44 -1.82
N ALA A 84 -36.10 30.39 -2.38
CA ALA A 84 -36.08 30.68 -3.81
C ALA A 84 -35.14 29.78 -4.62
N ASP A 85 -34.31 28.94 -3.97
CA ASP A 85 -33.18 28.27 -4.59
C ASP A 85 -33.39 26.75 -4.82
N GLN A 86 -34.62 26.25 -4.65
CA GLN A 86 -34.94 24.80 -4.77
C GLN A 86 -34.55 24.20 -6.14
N GLN A 87 -34.69 24.97 -7.24
CA GLN A 87 -34.35 24.47 -8.60
C GLN A 87 -32.82 24.30 -8.75
N THR A 88 -32.04 25.21 -8.19
CA THR A 88 -30.57 25.18 -8.21
C THR A 88 -30.00 24.12 -7.25
N ALA A 89 -30.76 23.78 -6.21
CA ALA A 89 -30.41 22.71 -5.25
C ALA A 89 -30.33 21.33 -5.91
N VAL A 90 -31.19 21.04 -6.90
CA VAL A 90 -31.20 19.77 -7.65
C VAL A 90 -29.90 19.60 -8.47
N ASP A 91 -29.43 20.68 -9.11
CA ASP A 91 -28.15 20.66 -9.84
C ASP A 91 -26.94 20.53 -8.90
N ALA A 92 -27.05 21.10 -7.70
CA ALA A 92 -26.01 20.99 -6.68
C ALA A 92 -25.88 19.57 -6.10
N VAL A 93 -26.97 18.78 -6.01
CA VAL A 93 -26.92 17.36 -5.64
C VAL A 93 -26.01 16.59 -6.59
N ASN A 94 -26.16 16.83 -7.90
CA ASN A 94 -25.42 16.12 -8.92
C ASN A 94 -23.95 16.54 -9.02
N ARG A 95 -23.62 17.79 -8.71
CA ARG A 95 -22.23 18.35 -8.80
C ARG A 95 -21.45 18.29 -7.50
N GLY A 96 -22.09 18.60 -6.36
CA GLY A 96 -21.44 18.74 -5.06
C GLY A 96 -21.51 17.51 -4.15
N HIS A 97 -22.28 16.46 -4.52
CA HIS A 97 -22.59 15.33 -3.64
C HIS A 97 -22.99 15.79 -2.24
N VAL A 98 -23.98 16.68 -2.16
CA VAL A 98 -24.53 17.19 -0.92
C VAL A 98 -25.36 16.07 -0.27
N TYR A 99 -25.10 15.79 0.99
CA TYR A 99 -25.82 14.78 1.77
C TYR A 99 -27.26 15.20 2.04
N GLN A 100 -27.44 16.46 2.43
CA GLN A 100 -28.77 17.01 2.74
C GLN A 100 -28.81 18.53 2.57
N PHE A 101 -30.00 19.01 2.22
CA PHE A 101 -30.35 20.43 2.18
C PHE A 101 -31.21 20.80 3.38
N LEU A 102 -30.97 22.00 3.93
CA LEU A 102 -31.79 22.60 4.97
C LEU A 102 -32.22 23.97 4.49
N THR A 103 -33.53 24.27 4.57
CA THR A 103 -34.07 25.59 4.21
C THR A 103 -33.91 26.59 5.35
N LYS A 104 -33.48 27.80 5.04
CA LYS A 104 -33.48 28.92 5.97
C LYS A 104 -34.86 29.57 6.04
N PRO A 105 -35.40 29.92 7.25
CA PRO A 105 -34.81 29.70 8.56
C PRO A 105 -34.90 28.25 9.03
N CYS A 106 -33.77 27.67 9.48
CA CYS A 106 -33.71 26.30 9.98
C CYS A 106 -33.90 26.29 11.52
N PRO A 107 -34.88 25.54 12.05
CA PRO A 107 -35.03 25.36 13.50
C PRO A 107 -33.75 24.74 14.10
N PRO A 108 -33.26 25.22 15.26
CA PRO A 108 -32.07 24.70 15.93
C PRO A 108 -32.08 23.18 16.16
N GLU A 109 -33.23 22.63 16.48
CA GLU A 109 -33.41 21.20 16.72
C GLU A 109 -33.27 20.39 15.46
N THR A 110 -33.84 20.85 14.34
CA THR A 110 -33.69 20.22 13.02
C THR A 110 -32.25 20.23 12.55
N LEU A 111 -31.56 21.37 12.70
CA LEU A 111 -30.15 21.47 12.38
C LEU A 111 -29.30 20.49 13.19
N ALA A 112 -29.50 20.41 14.49
CA ALA A 112 -28.76 19.53 15.39
C ALA A 112 -28.98 18.05 15.04
N ILE A 113 -30.20 17.66 14.69
CA ILE A 113 -30.53 16.29 14.23
C ILE A 113 -29.79 15.98 12.94
N VAL A 114 -29.88 16.84 11.93
CA VAL A 114 -29.27 16.60 10.60
C VAL A 114 -27.74 16.56 10.71
N VAL A 115 -27.15 17.45 11.50
CA VAL A 115 -25.69 17.43 11.74
C VAL A 115 -25.28 16.16 12.50
N SER A 116 -26.08 15.74 13.51
CA SER A 116 -25.82 14.48 14.23
C SER A 116 -25.88 13.26 13.31
N ASP A 117 -26.85 13.21 12.41
CA ASP A 117 -26.95 12.11 11.43
C ASP A 117 -25.81 12.16 10.41
N GLY A 118 -25.39 13.35 10.00
CA GLY A 118 -24.17 13.53 9.20
C GLY A 118 -22.91 13.03 9.92
N VAL A 119 -22.76 13.29 11.22
CA VAL A 119 -21.66 12.75 12.03
C VAL A 119 -21.70 11.23 12.10
N LYS A 120 -22.87 10.63 12.32
CA LYS A 120 -23.01 9.16 12.31
C LYS A 120 -22.62 8.56 10.96
N GLN A 121 -23.06 9.19 9.86
CA GLN A 121 -22.69 8.76 8.51
C GLN A 121 -21.18 8.84 8.28
N TYR A 122 -20.52 9.92 8.71
CA TYR A 122 -19.06 10.05 8.68
C TYR A 122 -18.38 8.94 9.48
N GLU A 123 -18.85 8.69 10.70
CA GLU A 123 -18.30 7.64 11.57
C GLU A 123 -18.44 6.25 10.96
N MET A 124 -19.55 5.95 10.30
CA MET A 124 -19.76 4.70 9.58
C MET A 124 -18.79 4.55 8.42
N LEU A 125 -18.58 5.61 7.60
CA LEU A 125 -17.63 5.60 6.50
C LEU A 125 -16.19 5.37 6.97
N ILE A 126 -15.79 6.06 8.05
CA ILE A 126 -14.44 5.90 8.62
C ILE A 126 -14.27 4.51 9.23
N ALA A 127 -15.27 4.02 10.00
CA ALA A 127 -15.22 2.68 10.59
C ALA A 127 -15.15 1.57 9.53
N GLU A 128 -15.92 1.71 8.45
CA GLU A 128 -15.87 0.77 7.31
C GLU A 128 -14.47 0.76 6.68
N ARG A 129 -13.90 1.95 6.42
CA ARG A 129 -12.54 2.07 5.86
C ARG A 129 -11.49 1.44 6.79
N GLU A 130 -11.51 1.79 8.06
CA GLU A 130 -10.59 1.23 9.06
C GLU A 130 -10.71 -0.30 9.16
N LEU A 131 -11.93 -0.83 9.15
CA LEU A 131 -12.15 -2.28 9.18
C LEU A 131 -11.55 -2.95 7.96
N LEU A 132 -11.78 -2.39 6.76
CA LEU A 132 -11.21 -2.90 5.52
C LEU A 132 -9.68 -2.84 5.51
N GLU A 133 -9.08 -1.74 5.99
CA GLU A 133 -7.63 -1.59 6.10
C GLU A 133 -7.02 -2.56 7.11
N LYS A 134 -7.64 -2.71 8.28
CA LYS A 134 -7.19 -3.67 9.31
C LYS A 134 -7.29 -5.11 8.79
N THR A 135 -8.37 -5.45 8.10
CA THR A 135 -8.56 -6.78 7.51
C THR A 135 -7.53 -7.07 6.43
N LEU A 136 -7.28 -6.08 5.54
CA LEU A 136 -6.27 -6.20 4.51
C LEU A 136 -4.88 -6.40 5.10
N ASN A 137 -4.48 -5.53 6.03
CA ASN A 137 -3.18 -5.60 6.69
C ASN A 137 -3.01 -6.93 7.46
N GLY A 138 -4.07 -7.38 8.14
CA GLY A 138 -4.08 -8.69 8.81
C GLY A 138 -3.89 -9.85 7.83
N SER A 139 -4.60 -9.85 6.71
CA SER A 139 -4.48 -10.88 5.68
C SER A 139 -3.07 -10.92 5.07
N VAL A 140 -2.51 -9.76 4.74
CA VAL A 140 -1.14 -9.64 4.22
C VAL A 140 -0.13 -10.14 5.25
N LYS A 141 -0.29 -9.77 6.52
CA LYS A 141 0.57 -10.22 7.61
C LYS A 141 0.57 -11.75 7.72
N VAL A 142 -0.60 -12.37 7.75
CA VAL A 142 -0.72 -13.84 7.82
C VAL A 142 -0.06 -14.52 6.61
N LEU A 143 -0.30 -14.02 5.39
CA LEU A 143 0.32 -14.56 4.19
C LEU A 143 1.85 -14.49 4.21
N THR A 144 2.39 -13.36 4.64
CA THR A 144 3.85 -13.16 4.72
C THR A 144 4.47 -14.02 5.82
N GLU A 145 3.79 -14.19 6.95
CA GLU A 145 4.22 -15.08 8.03
C GLU A 145 4.22 -16.54 7.58
N ILE A 146 3.15 -16.99 6.91
CA ILE A 146 3.08 -18.35 6.34
C ILE A 146 4.22 -18.56 5.34
N LEU A 147 4.43 -17.61 4.41
CA LEU A 147 5.50 -17.70 3.43
C LEU A 147 6.88 -17.78 4.09
N SER A 148 7.11 -16.98 5.15
CA SER A 148 8.39 -16.99 5.89
C SER A 148 8.68 -18.35 6.54
N VAL A 149 7.64 -19.08 6.93
CA VAL A 149 7.74 -20.38 7.57
C VAL A 149 7.89 -21.51 6.56
N ILE A 150 7.04 -21.51 5.51
CA ILE A 150 7.01 -22.61 4.52
C ILE A 150 8.20 -22.50 3.56
N ASP A 151 8.48 -21.27 3.11
CA ASP A 151 9.52 -21.01 2.11
C ASP A 151 10.34 -19.76 2.43
N PRO A 152 11.30 -19.88 3.38
CA PRO A 152 12.15 -18.74 3.78
C PRO A 152 12.96 -18.12 2.64
N GLN A 153 13.29 -18.91 1.61
CA GLN A 153 14.05 -18.38 0.46
C GLN A 153 13.19 -17.46 -0.41
N SER A 154 11.96 -17.88 -0.72
CA SER A 154 11.00 -17.04 -1.45
C SER A 154 10.63 -15.80 -0.64
N PHE A 155 10.42 -15.93 0.67
CA PHE A 155 10.18 -14.79 1.54
C PHE A 155 11.35 -13.80 1.53
N GLY A 156 12.60 -14.26 1.69
CA GLY A 156 13.79 -13.41 1.62
C GLY A 156 13.94 -12.70 0.27
N ARG A 157 13.61 -13.38 -0.85
CA ARG A 157 13.57 -12.76 -2.18
C ARG A 157 12.50 -11.66 -2.25
N GLY A 158 11.30 -11.92 -1.73
CA GLY A 158 10.22 -10.91 -1.67
C GLY A 158 10.64 -9.67 -0.88
N GLN A 159 11.35 -9.84 0.23
CA GLN A 159 11.91 -8.74 1.01
C GLN A 159 12.92 -7.90 0.19
N GLN A 160 13.86 -8.56 -0.51
CA GLN A 160 14.82 -7.87 -1.38
C GLN A 160 14.12 -7.09 -2.49
N LEU A 161 13.11 -7.69 -3.15
CA LEU A 161 12.30 -7.02 -4.17
C LEU A 161 11.58 -5.80 -3.61
N ARG A 162 11.00 -5.90 -2.41
CA ARG A 162 10.32 -4.78 -1.75
C ARG A 162 11.28 -3.63 -1.47
N GLU A 163 12.45 -3.90 -0.94
CA GLU A 163 13.46 -2.86 -0.68
C GLU A 163 13.94 -2.20 -2.00
N SER A 164 14.20 -2.99 -3.04
CA SER A 164 14.52 -2.46 -4.36
C SER A 164 13.39 -1.61 -4.94
N MET A 165 12.12 -2.03 -4.73
CA MET A 165 10.94 -1.27 -5.16
C MET A 165 10.86 0.08 -4.44
N ARG A 166 11.13 0.12 -3.13
CA ARG A 166 11.17 1.37 -2.36
C ARG A 166 12.22 2.34 -2.88
N LEU A 167 13.43 1.84 -3.18
CA LEU A 167 14.49 2.66 -3.77
C LEU A 167 14.10 3.17 -5.16
N TYR A 168 13.37 2.38 -5.93
CA TYR A 168 12.89 2.74 -7.25
C TYR A 168 11.83 3.87 -7.20
N ILE A 169 10.89 3.83 -6.23
CA ILE A 169 9.73 4.73 -6.12
C ILE A 169 10.05 5.96 -5.25
N VAL A 170 11.10 6.69 -5.53
CA VAL A 170 11.40 7.94 -4.79
C VAL A 170 11.08 9.14 -5.69
N PRO A 171 10.25 10.12 -5.26
CA PRO A 171 9.41 10.15 -4.05
C PRO A 171 8.24 9.17 -4.10
N PRO A 172 7.71 8.74 -2.94
CA PRO A 172 6.60 7.79 -2.89
C PRO A 172 5.33 8.40 -3.52
N THR A 173 4.60 7.56 -4.26
CA THR A 173 3.29 7.90 -4.85
C THR A 173 2.15 7.38 -3.96
N GLU A 174 0.93 7.87 -4.17
CA GLU A 174 -0.25 7.38 -3.43
C GLU A 174 -0.46 5.86 -3.53
N ARG A 175 -0.02 5.24 -4.62
CA ARG A 175 -0.11 3.79 -4.84
C ARG A 175 1.21 3.03 -4.59
N ALA A 176 2.18 3.65 -3.94
CA ALA A 176 3.46 3.00 -3.62
C ALA A 176 3.25 1.70 -2.84
N TRP A 177 2.28 1.65 -1.94
CA TRP A 177 1.95 0.47 -1.15
C TRP A 177 1.56 -0.75 -2.00
N GLU A 178 0.81 -0.57 -3.10
CA GLU A 178 0.45 -1.66 -4.03
C GLU A 178 1.70 -2.26 -4.69
N LEU A 179 2.63 -1.40 -5.09
CA LEU A 179 3.88 -1.79 -5.73
C LEU A 179 4.82 -2.51 -4.76
N GLU A 180 4.96 -1.99 -3.54
CA GLU A 180 5.74 -2.63 -2.48
C GLU A 180 5.15 -3.99 -2.09
N LEU A 181 3.83 -4.07 -1.99
CA LEU A 181 3.14 -5.31 -1.65
C LEU A 181 3.26 -6.33 -2.78
N ALA A 182 3.14 -5.91 -4.05
CA ALA A 182 3.34 -6.78 -5.18
C ALA A 182 4.77 -7.33 -5.22
N ALA A 183 5.77 -6.51 -4.91
CA ALA A 183 7.17 -6.92 -4.82
C ALA A 183 7.39 -7.96 -3.70
N LEU A 184 6.83 -7.72 -2.52
CA LEU A 184 6.93 -8.64 -1.37
C LEU A 184 6.28 -10.00 -1.67
N LEU A 185 5.11 -9.99 -2.32
CA LEU A 185 4.32 -11.18 -2.61
C LEU A 185 4.61 -11.79 -3.99
N ALA A 186 5.49 -11.20 -4.80
CA ALA A 186 5.86 -11.70 -6.12
C ALA A 186 6.22 -13.19 -6.14
N PRO A 187 6.98 -13.74 -5.17
CA PRO A 187 7.34 -15.14 -5.15
C PRO A 187 6.31 -16.06 -4.48
N ILE A 188 5.14 -15.56 -4.04
CA ILE A 188 4.17 -16.37 -3.27
C ILE A 188 3.67 -17.62 -4.01
N GLY A 189 3.63 -17.58 -5.35
CA GLY A 189 3.24 -18.72 -6.15
C GLY A 189 4.16 -19.94 -6.01
N CYS A 190 5.38 -19.76 -5.48
CA CYS A 190 6.31 -20.85 -5.21
C CYS A 190 5.74 -21.89 -4.22
N VAL A 191 4.79 -21.50 -3.35
CA VAL A 191 4.11 -22.43 -2.42
C VAL A 191 3.38 -23.56 -3.15
N SER A 192 3.02 -23.35 -4.43
CA SER A 192 2.32 -24.37 -5.24
C SER A 192 3.28 -25.31 -6.00
N ILE A 193 4.59 -25.07 -5.90
CA ILE A 193 5.59 -25.86 -6.62
C ILE A 193 6.13 -26.98 -5.74
N PRO A 194 6.21 -28.23 -6.24
CA PRO A 194 6.80 -29.32 -5.50
C PRO A 194 8.24 -29.01 -5.06
N ALA A 195 8.58 -29.38 -3.82
CA ALA A 195 9.88 -29.10 -3.23
C ALA A 195 11.09 -29.54 -4.10
N PRO A 196 11.08 -30.72 -4.75
CA PRO A 196 12.19 -31.12 -5.62
C PRO A 196 12.41 -30.16 -6.80
N VAL A 197 11.32 -29.63 -7.39
CA VAL A 197 11.39 -28.66 -8.51
C VAL A 197 11.94 -27.32 -8.02
N LEU A 198 11.49 -26.85 -6.83
CA LEU A 198 12.03 -25.66 -6.19
C LEU A 198 13.53 -25.77 -5.94
N VAL A 199 13.99 -26.90 -5.41
CA VAL A 199 15.42 -27.14 -5.16
C VAL A 199 16.21 -27.07 -6.46
N LYS A 200 15.77 -27.76 -7.52
CA LYS A 200 16.43 -27.73 -8.84
C LYS A 200 16.46 -26.30 -9.42
N ALA A 201 15.31 -25.62 -9.45
CA ALA A 201 15.20 -24.26 -9.99
C ALA A 201 16.12 -23.26 -9.27
N ARG A 202 16.20 -23.35 -7.95
CA ARG A 202 17.08 -22.51 -7.12
C ARG A 202 18.55 -22.82 -7.28
N ALA A 203 18.87 -24.12 -7.40
CA ALA A 203 20.22 -24.59 -7.67
C ALA A 203 20.61 -24.41 -9.16
N ARG A 204 19.70 -23.88 -9.99
CA ARG A 204 19.89 -23.68 -11.44
C ARG A 204 20.25 -24.99 -12.17
N LEU A 205 19.76 -26.10 -11.67
CA LEU A 205 19.89 -27.39 -12.31
C LEU A 205 18.88 -27.49 -13.48
N PRO A 206 19.17 -28.31 -14.50
CA PRO A 206 18.27 -28.51 -15.62
C PRO A 206 16.89 -28.97 -15.14
N LEU A 207 15.84 -28.30 -15.62
CA LEU A 207 14.45 -28.68 -15.41
C LEU A 207 13.97 -29.45 -16.63
N SER A 208 13.17 -30.48 -16.43
CA SER A 208 12.44 -31.12 -17.54
C SER A 208 11.40 -30.14 -18.10
N ASP A 209 10.86 -30.40 -19.29
CA ASP A 209 9.85 -29.55 -19.94
C ASP A 209 8.60 -29.36 -19.06
N ALA A 210 8.17 -30.40 -18.35
CA ALA A 210 7.07 -30.33 -17.41
C ALA A 210 7.40 -29.47 -16.17
N GLU A 211 8.59 -29.61 -15.61
CA GLU A 211 9.06 -28.79 -14.49
C GLU A 211 9.23 -27.33 -14.90
N LEU A 212 9.75 -27.07 -16.11
CA LEU A 212 9.90 -25.73 -16.65
C LEU A 212 8.53 -25.06 -16.87
N THR A 213 7.57 -25.79 -17.44
CA THR A 213 6.21 -25.30 -17.62
C THR A 213 5.57 -24.93 -16.28
N LEU A 214 5.75 -25.77 -15.26
CA LEU A 214 5.26 -25.51 -13.91
C LEU A 214 5.94 -24.28 -13.31
N TRP A 215 7.25 -24.15 -13.44
CA TRP A 215 8.02 -23.00 -12.95
C TRP A 215 7.60 -21.69 -13.62
N MET A 216 7.36 -21.68 -14.92
CA MET A 216 6.88 -20.49 -15.65
C MET A 216 5.51 -20.01 -15.18
N ARG A 217 4.69 -20.90 -14.62
CA ARG A 217 3.34 -20.59 -14.10
C ARG A 217 3.31 -20.09 -12.65
N VAL A 218 4.45 -19.96 -11.96
CA VAL A 218 4.52 -19.39 -10.60
C VAL A 218 3.79 -18.07 -10.48
N PRO A 219 3.93 -17.08 -11.41
CA PRO A 219 3.18 -15.84 -11.35
C PRO A 219 1.66 -16.02 -11.41
N GLU A 220 1.17 -16.98 -12.19
CA GLU A 220 -0.26 -17.30 -12.30
C GLU A 220 -0.81 -17.85 -10.98
N PHE A 221 -0.08 -18.77 -10.32
CA PHE A 221 -0.48 -19.30 -9.03
C PHE A 221 -0.50 -18.21 -7.96
N GLY A 222 0.53 -17.36 -7.93
CA GLY A 222 0.60 -16.23 -7.02
C GLY A 222 -0.56 -15.25 -7.23
N SER A 223 -0.82 -14.87 -8.47
CA SER A 223 -1.92 -13.99 -8.83
C SER A 223 -3.29 -14.53 -8.37
N ARG A 224 -3.56 -15.83 -8.61
CA ARG A 224 -4.82 -16.46 -8.19
C ARG A 224 -5.01 -16.48 -6.67
N LEU A 225 -3.95 -16.69 -5.91
CA LEU A 225 -4.01 -16.63 -4.43
C LEU A 225 -4.38 -15.23 -3.95
N ILE A 226 -3.74 -14.21 -4.52
CA ILE A 226 -3.93 -12.81 -4.11
C ILE A 226 -5.25 -12.23 -4.60
N ALA A 227 -5.75 -12.64 -5.77
CA ALA A 227 -7.01 -12.14 -6.34
C ALA A 227 -8.25 -12.44 -5.47
N ASN A 228 -8.16 -13.40 -4.53
CA ASN A 228 -9.24 -13.69 -3.59
C ASN A 228 -9.33 -12.68 -2.43
N ILE A 229 -8.37 -11.78 -2.30
CA ILE A 229 -8.35 -10.77 -1.24
C ILE A 229 -8.89 -9.46 -1.82
N PRO A 230 -10.00 -8.91 -1.28
CA PRO A 230 -10.55 -7.64 -1.75
C PRO A 230 -9.50 -6.52 -1.74
N ARG A 231 -9.55 -5.65 -2.75
CA ARG A 231 -8.62 -4.52 -2.99
C ARG A 231 -7.19 -4.91 -3.41
N LEU A 232 -6.89 -6.18 -3.61
CA LEU A 232 -5.61 -6.64 -4.13
C LEU A 232 -5.65 -7.04 -5.61
N GLU A 233 -6.70 -6.69 -6.35
CA GLU A 233 -6.84 -7.03 -7.78
C GLU A 233 -5.68 -6.42 -8.61
N THR A 234 -5.27 -5.18 -8.29
CA THR A 234 -4.11 -4.54 -8.93
C THR A 234 -2.82 -5.28 -8.60
N VAL A 235 -2.61 -5.64 -7.33
CA VAL A 235 -1.45 -6.41 -6.87
C VAL A 235 -1.39 -7.76 -7.56
N ALA A 236 -2.52 -8.47 -7.65
CA ALA A 236 -2.63 -9.75 -8.34
C ALA A 236 -2.26 -9.65 -9.82
N LYS A 237 -2.72 -8.59 -10.53
CA LYS A 237 -2.33 -8.33 -11.91
C LYS A 237 -0.84 -8.04 -12.06
N ILE A 238 -0.26 -7.25 -11.16
CA ILE A 238 1.18 -6.97 -11.17
C ILE A 238 1.97 -8.28 -11.03
N ILE A 239 1.57 -9.14 -10.10
CA ILE A 239 2.21 -10.46 -9.88
C ILE A 239 2.05 -11.35 -11.12
N LEU A 240 0.88 -11.37 -11.77
CA LEU A 240 0.66 -12.18 -12.97
C LEU A 240 1.64 -11.84 -14.08
N TYR A 241 1.85 -10.55 -14.34
CA TYR A 241 2.64 -10.04 -15.45
C TYR A 241 4.13 -9.77 -15.10
N GLN A 242 4.59 -10.15 -13.91
CA GLN A 242 5.95 -9.85 -13.43
C GLN A 242 7.09 -10.41 -14.32
N ASN A 243 6.81 -11.43 -15.12
CA ASN A 243 7.76 -12.05 -16.05
C ASN A 243 7.46 -11.72 -17.52
N LYS A 244 6.46 -10.88 -17.81
CA LYS A 244 6.11 -10.44 -19.15
C LYS A 244 7.14 -9.48 -19.70
N HIS A 245 7.61 -9.73 -20.92
CA HIS A 245 8.49 -8.80 -21.61
C HIS A 245 7.68 -7.66 -22.24
N PHE A 246 8.30 -6.51 -22.43
CA PHE A 246 7.65 -5.33 -22.96
C PHE A 246 7.18 -5.52 -24.42
N ASP A 247 7.88 -6.35 -25.20
CA ASP A 247 7.50 -6.72 -26.56
C ASP A 247 6.30 -7.69 -26.64
N GLY A 248 5.77 -8.12 -25.49
CA GLY A 248 4.66 -9.07 -25.41
C GLY A 248 5.08 -10.54 -25.35
N SER A 249 6.35 -10.86 -25.47
CA SER A 249 6.86 -12.21 -25.22
C SER A 249 6.90 -12.54 -23.70
N GLY A 250 7.23 -13.77 -23.34
CA GLY A 250 7.27 -14.21 -21.96
C GLY A 250 5.90 -14.64 -21.42
N PHE A 251 5.81 -14.78 -20.10
CA PHE A 251 4.60 -15.27 -19.42
C PHE A 251 3.84 -14.14 -18.74
N PRO A 252 2.50 -14.14 -18.77
CA PRO A 252 1.59 -15.08 -19.42
C PRO A 252 1.59 -14.98 -20.94
N VAL A 253 1.21 -16.07 -21.61
CA VAL A 253 1.12 -16.11 -23.07
C VAL A 253 -0.24 -15.56 -23.50
N ASP A 254 -0.29 -14.25 -23.74
CA ASP A 254 -1.45 -13.50 -24.18
C ASP A 254 -1.04 -12.34 -25.09
N LYS A 255 -2.01 -11.51 -25.53
CA LYS A 255 -1.76 -10.37 -26.43
C LYS A 255 -1.30 -9.09 -25.72
N CYS A 256 -1.13 -9.12 -24.40
CA CYS A 256 -0.74 -7.95 -23.62
C CYS A 256 0.73 -7.60 -23.89
N ALA A 257 1.00 -6.36 -24.31
CA ALA A 257 2.34 -5.89 -24.67
C ALA A 257 2.47 -4.38 -24.40
N GLY A 258 3.69 -3.89 -24.30
CA GLY A 258 3.98 -2.46 -24.20
C GLY A 258 3.32 -1.81 -22.97
N ALA A 259 2.64 -0.70 -23.20
CA ALA A 259 1.99 0.08 -22.16
C ALA A 259 0.76 -0.60 -21.52
N ASP A 260 0.19 -1.62 -22.15
CA ASP A 260 -0.94 -2.38 -21.61
C ASP A 260 -0.51 -3.27 -20.44
N ILE A 261 0.78 -3.62 -20.34
CA ILE A 261 1.33 -4.31 -19.18
C ILE A 261 1.30 -3.37 -17.98
N PRO A 262 0.74 -3.76 -16.83
CA PRO A 262 0.72 -2.93 -15.63
C PRO A 262 2.12 -2.36 -15.30
N VAL A 263 2.21 -1.06 -15.01
CA VAL A 263 3.51 -0.41 -14.75
C VAL A 263 4.28 -1.11 -13.62
N GLY A 264 3.59 -1.53 -12.56
CA GLY A 264 4.22 -2.29 -11.47
C GLY A 264 4.83 -3.61 -11.92
N ALA A 265 4.22 -4.30 -12.90
CA ALA A 265 4.76 -5.52 -13.47
C ALA A 265 6.03 -5.25 -14.32
N ARG A 266 6.01 -4.15 -15.09
CA ARG A 266 7.20 -3.71 -15.86
C ARG A 266 8.37 -3.37 -14.92
N ILE A 267 8.09 -2.73 -13.78
CA ILE A 267 9.11 -2.45 -12.75
C ILE A 267 9.58 -3.74 -12.11
N LEU A 268 8.68 -4.64 -11.70
CA LEU A 268 9.05 -5.93 -11.12
C LEU A 268 9.90 -6.78 -12.06
N LYS A 269 9.63 -6.74 -13.38
CA LYS A 269 10.47 -7.44 -14.38
C LYS A 269 11.92 -6.95 -14.33
N VAL A 270 12.11 -5.65 -14.29
CA VAL A 270 13.47 -5.06 -14.18
C VAL A 270 14.13 -5.46 -12.87
N LEU A 271 13.43 -5.33 -11.73
CA LEU A 271 13.99 -5.63 -10.41
C LEU A 271 14.27 -7.13 -10.23
N ASN A 272 13.42 -8.01 -10.76
CA ASN A 272 13.63 -9.45 -10.72
C ASN A 272 14.91 -9.85 -11.49
N ASP A 273 15.06 -9.36 -12.70
CA ASP A 273 16.21 -9.71 -13.54
C ASP A 273 17.51 -9.10 -12.98
N LEU A 274 17.45 -7.88 -12.40
CA LEU A 274 18.58 -7.26 -11.73
C LEU A 274 19.05 -8.13 -10.55
N LEU A 275 18.14 -8.52 -9.64
CA LEU A 275 18.47 -9.40 -8.52
C LEU A 275 18.95 -10.79 -8.98
N ASP A 276 18.45 -11.30 -10.12
CA ASP A 276 18.90 -12.58 -10.67
C ASP A 276 20.34 -12.50 -11.20
N LEU A 277 20.73 -11.38 -11.81
CA LEU A 277 22.10 -11.15 -12.26
C LEU A 277 23.05 -10.92 -11.07
N GLU A 278 22.65 -10.11 -10.09
CA GLU A 278 23.43 -9.91 -8.87
C GLU A 278 23.66 -11.23 -8.10
N SER A 279 22.66 -12.11 -8.07
CA SER A 279 22.77 -13.43 -7.45
C SER A 279 23.73 -14.38 -8.19
N LYS A 280 24.16 -14.03 -9.41
CA LYS A 280 25.21 -14.71 -10.18
C LYS A 280 26.61 -14.11 -9.94
N GLY A 281 26.71 -13.12 -9.05
CA GLY A 281 27.95 -12.42 -8.78
C GLY A 281 28.28 -11.30 -9.77
N VAL A 282 27.30 -10.93 -10.63
CA VAL A 282 27.45 -9.79 -11.53
C VAL A 282 27.24 -8.50 -10.73
N SER A 283 28.14 -7.53 -10.88
CA SER A 283 27.94 -6.23 -10.22
C SER A 283 26.71 -5.53 -10.75
N GLN A 284 26.05 -4.73 -9.90
CA GLN A 284 24.81 -4.01 -10.24
C GLN A 284 24.94 -3.19 -11.53
N LYS A 285 26.07 -2.51 -11.72
CA LYS A 285 26.35 -1.76 -12.93
C LYS A 285 26.42 -2.65 -14.17
N GLN A 286 27.19 -3.73 -14.10
CA GLN A 286 27.30 -4.71 -15.22
C GLN A 286 25.97 -5.38 -15.52
N ALA A 287 25.15 -5.65 -14.49
CA ALA A 287 23.82 -6.20 -14.66
C ALA A 287 22.90 -5.24 -15.43
N LEU A 288 22.90 -3.96 -15.10
CA LEU A 288 22.14 -2.95 -15.83
C LEU A 288 22.62 -2.79 -17.28
N GLU A 289 23.94 -2.79 -17.52
CA GLU A 289 24.52 -2.76 -18.87
C GLU A 289 24.10 -3.99 -19.69
N GLU A 290 24.12 -5.19 -19.10
CA GLU A 290 23.64 -6.41 -19.76
C GLU A 290 22.15 -6.33 -20.09
N MET A 291 21.33 -5.78 -19.16
CA MET A 291 19.90 -5.63 -19.36
C MET A 291 19.57 -4.64 -20.49
N GLN A 292 20.34 -3.58 -20.67
CA GLN A 292 20.16 -2.63 -21.78
C GLN A 292 20.37 -3.31 -23.17
N ASN A 293 21.19 -4.34 -23.24
CA ASN A 293 21.41 -5.11 -24.47
C ASN A 293 20.28 -6.11 -24.80
N ARG A 294 19.33 -6.35 -23.87
CA ARG A 294 18.21 -7.27 -24.08
C ARG A 294 17.03 -6.55 -24.73
N THR A 295 17.11 -6.37 -26.06
CA THR A 295 16.10 -5.63 -26.84
C THR A 295 14.70 -6.22 -26.64
N GLY A 296 13.70 -5.36 -26.39
CA GLY A 296 12.28 -5.74 -26.27
C GLY A 296 11.87 -6.30 -24.90
N TRP A 297 12.80 -6.62 -24.00
CA TRP A 297 12.45 -7.23 -22.71
C TRP A 297 11.88 -6.25 -21.70
N TYR A 298 12.39 -5.03 -21.69
CA TYR A 298 12.07 -4.02 -20.68
C TYR A 298 11.40 -2.79 -21.28
N ASP A 299 10.54 -2.14 -20.52
CA ASP A 299 10.10 -0.78 -20.82
C ASP A 299 11.31 0.15 -20.72
N PRO A 300 11.67 0.88 -21.81
CA PRO A 300 12.84 1.76 -21.79
C PRO A 300 12.81 2.78 -20.65
N ARG A 301 11.64 3.39 -20.39
CA ARG A 301 11.49 4.40 -19.33
C ARG A 301 11.71 3.81 -17.93
N VAL A 302 11.27 2.57 -17.72
CA VAL A 302 11.45 1.87 -16.46
C VAL A 302 12.91 1.50 -16.27
N LEU A 303 13.57 0.99 -17.31
CA LEU A 303 14.98 0.61 -17.26
C LEU A 303 15.88 1.84 -17.05
N ASP A 304 15.63 2.94 -17.79
CA ASP A 304 16.38 4.21 -17.61
C ASP A 304 16.25 4.73 -16.17
N THR A 305 15.04 4.67 -15.60
CA THR A 305 14.83 5.04 -14.20
C THR A 305 15.61 4.14 -13.25
N ALA A 306 15.65 2.84 -13.50
CA ALA A 306 16.43 1.90 -12.69
C ALA A 306 17.95 2.22 -12.78
N CYS A 307 18.47 2.49 -13.99
CA CYS A 307 19.87 2.93 -14.17
C CYS A 307 20.16 4.20 -13.34
N LEU A 308 19.29 5.20 -13.38
CA LEU A 308 19.47 6.43 -12.61
C LEU A 308 19.45 6.22 -11.09
N ARG A 309 18.65 5.26 -10.61
CA ARG A 309 18.49 4.99 -9.18
C ARG A 309 19.57 4.11 -8.59
N PHE A 310 19.98 3.09 -9.34
CA PHE A 310 20.90 2.06 -8.87
C PHE A 310 22.37 2.30 -9.27
N ASP A 311 22.66 3.10 -10.32
CA ASP A 311 24.05 3.40 -10.75
C ASP A 311 24.86 4.20 -9.71
N LYS A 312 24.21 4.87 -8.73
CA LYS A 312 24.88 5.67 -7.71
C LYS A 312 25.52 4.86 -6.57
N GLY A 313 25.66 3.53 -6.72
CA GLY A 313 26.36 2.68 -5.74
C GLY A 313 25.65 2.60 -4.38
N GLN A 314 24.36 2.94 -4.31
CA GLN A 314 23.53 2.62 -3.16
C GLN A 314 23.22 1.12 -3.21
N SER A 315 24.20 0.31 -2.81
CA SER A 315 23.94 -1.09 -2.50
C SER A 315 22.71 -1.19 -1.62
N VAL A 316 21.78 -2.07 -1.95
CA VAL A 316 20.63 -2.46 -1.11
C VAL A 316 21.11 -3.00 0.27
N THR A 317 22.39 -3.29 0.38
CA THR A 317 23.15 -3.52 1.61
C THR A 317 23.61 -2.19 2.27
N GLY A 318 22.82 -1.12 2.16
CA GLY A 318 22.95 0.09 2.98
C GLY A 318 22.67 -0.24 4.43
N THR A 319 23.49 -1.07 5.00
CA THR A 319 23.65 -1.27 6.42
C THR A 319 24.00 0.09 7.00
N ILE A 320 23.06 0.76 7.66
CA ILE A 320 23.42 1.64 8.77
C ILE A 320 24.38 0.78 9.59
N ALA A 321 25.60 1.23 9.83
CA ALA A 321 26.63 0.49 10.55
C ALA A 321 26.22 0.28 12.02
N CYS A 322 25.19 -0.53 12.24
CA CYS A 322 24.92 -1.17 13.52
C CYS A 322 25.77 -2.44 13.57
N VAL A 323 26.61 -2.56 14.54
CA VAL A 323 27.45 -3.74 14.74
C VAL A 323 26.54 -4.95 14.93
N PRO A 324 26.66 -6.00 14.09
CA PRO A 324 25.89 -7.22 14.29
C PRO A 324 26.15 -7.78 15.69
N ARG A 325 25.10 -8.14 16.41
CA ARG A 325 25.19 -8.76 17.72
C ARG A 325 24.95 -10.26 17.56
N ALA A 326 25.86 -11.06 18.06
CA ALA A 326 25.69 -12.49 18.15
C ALA A 326 24.83 -12.83 19.38
N VAL A 327 23.74 -13.56 19.16
CA VAL A 327 22.76 -13.98 20.18
C VAL A 327 22.44 -15.45 20.06
N SER A 328 21.99 -16.07 21.15
CA SER A 328 21.42 -17.40 21.11
C SER A 328 19.95 -17.35 20.63
N ALA A 329 19.39 -18.49 20.23
CA ALA A 329 17.97 -18.57 19.85
C ALA A 329 17.03 -18.09 20.97
N ALA A 330 17.39 -18.27 22.23
CA ALA A 330 16.61 -17.83 23.39
C ALA A 330 16.65 -16.32 23.64
N GLU A 331 17.64 -15.63 23.09
CA GLU A 331 17.83 -14.17 23.24
C GLU A 331 17.25 -13.38 22.08
N LEU A 332 16.75 -14.05 21.04
CA LEU A 332 16.11 -13.40 19.91
C LEU A 332 14.86 -12.63 20.35
N ARG A 333 14.65 -11.47 19.75
CA ARG A 333 13.50 -10.60 20.01
C ARG A 333 12.79 -10.23 18.72
N GLU A 334 11.49 -10.04 18.82
CA GLU A 334 10.67 -9.52 17.72
C GLU A 334 11.21 -8.17 17.22
N GLY A 335 11.24 -8.01 15.89
CA GLY A 335 11.70 -6.80 15.21
C GLY A 335 13.19 -6.79 14.88
N GLN A 336 14.00 -7.70 15.42
CA GLN A 336 15.42 -7.83 15.04
C GLN A 336 15.55 -8.33 13.59
N VAL A 337 16.61 -7.90 12.91
CA VAL A 337 16.93 -8.38 11.55
C VAL A 337 18.06 -9.39 11.63
N ILE A 338 17.84 -10.59 11.13
CA ILE A 338 18.85 -11.64 11.05
C ILE A 338 19.85 -11.30 9.94
N THR A 339 21.13 -11.17 10.26
CA THR A 339 22.17 -10.75 9.31
C THR A 339 22.86 -11.90 8.59
N GLN A 340 22.74 -13.15 9.10
CA GLN A 340 23.26 -14.35 8.49
C GLN A 340 22.19 -15.43 8.33
N ASN A 341 22.42 -16.37 7.40
CA ASN A 341 21.52 -17.53 7.24
C ASN A 341 21.57 -18.40 8.50
N VAL A 342 20.41 -18.76 9.04
CA VAL A 342 20.28 -19.67 10.19
C VAL A 342 20.00 -21.08 9.71
N TYR A 343 20.82 -22.02 10.17
CA TYR A 343 20.72 -23.43 9.83
C TYR A 343 20.48 -24.28 11.07
N THR A 344 19.84 -25.42 10.89
CA THR A 344 19.82 -26.49 11.90
C THR A 344 21.20 -27.12 12.03
N ALA A 345 21.43 -27.92 13.07
CA ALA A 345 22.69 -28.64 13.28
C ALA A 345 23.03 -29.57 12.09
N ASP A 346 22.02 -30.18 11.47
CA ASP A 346 22.11 -31.05 10.30
C ASP A 346 22.21 -30.30 8.95
N GLY A 347 22.22 -28.96 8.96
CA GLY A 347 22.49 -28.12 7.80
C GLY A 347 21.27 -27.69 7.00
N MET A 348 20.05 -27.91 7.51
CA MET A 348 18.84 -27.40 6.86
C MET A 348 18.70 -25.90 7.10
N LEU A 349 18.45 -25.12 6.05
CA LEU A 349 18.19 -23.68 6.14
C LEU A 349 16.83 -23.41 6.78
N ILE A 350 16.81 -22.68 7.90
CA ILE A 350 15.60 -22.31 8.61
C ILE A 350 15.20 -20.86 8.30
N VAL A 351 16.17 -19.94 8.28
CA VAL A 351 15.95 -18.51 8.02
C VAL A 351 17.05 -17.95 7.15
N LYS A 352 16.67 -17.10 6.19
CA LYS A 352 17.62 -16.40 5.34
C LYS A 352 18.04 -15.07 5.97
N ALA A 353 19.29 -14.65 5.74
CA ALA A 353 19.77 -13.33 6.07
C ALA A 353 18.86 -12.23 5.48
N GLY A 354 18.66 -11.15 6.22
CA GLY A 354 17.74 -10.07 5.91
C GLY A 354 16.31 -10.27 6.40
N SER A 355 16.00 -11.42 7.04
CA SER A 355 14.67 -11.67 7.60
C SER A 355 14.48 -10.92 8.92
N VAL A 356 13.32 -10.27 9.09
CA VAL A 356 12.90 -9.68 10.36
C VAL A 356 12.30 -10.78 11.24
N VAL A 357 12.70 -10.82 12.51
CA VAL A 357 12.17 -11.76 13.50
C VAL A 357 10.73 -11.38 13.82
N THR A 358 9.78 -12.21 13.37
CA THR A 358 8.35 -12.12 13.70
C THR A 358 8.04 -13.09 14.85
N PRO A 359 6.89 -12.94 15.57
CA PRO A 359 6.48 -13.88 16.60
C PRO A 359 6.48 -15.34 16.12
N MET A 360 5.92 -15.60 14.94
CA MET A 360 5.87 -16.95 14.35
C MET A 360 7.27 -17.49 14.01
N LEU A 361 8.18 -16.62 13.53
CA LEU A 361 9.56 -17.00 13.25
C LEU A 361 10.33 -17.30 14.55
N LEU A 362 10.06 -16.55 15.61
CA LEU A 362 10.60 -16.80 16.94
C LEU A 362 10.19 -18.18 17.47
N ASP A 363 8.88 -18.47 17.43
CA ASP A 363 8.34 -19.77 17.83
C ASP A 363 8.97 -20.92 17.01
N ARG A 364 9.10 -20.70 15.70
CA ARG A 364 9.74 -21.68 14.81
C ARG A 364 11.19 -21.93 15.19
N LEU A 365 11.99 -20.89 15.39
CA LEU A 365 13.41 -21.00 15.77
C LEU A 365 13.53 -21.71 17.13
N THR A 366 12.68 -21.36 18.09
CA THR A 366 12.63 -22.01 19.40
C THR A 366 12.31 -23.51 19.29
N ASN A 367 11.31 -23.87 18.46
CA ASN A 367 10.92 -25.27 18.24
C ASN A 367 12.05 -26.07 17.56
N PHE A 368 12.69 -25.48 16.54
CA PHE A 368 13.84 -26.15 15.89
C PHE A 368 15.04 -26.26 16.81
N ALA A 369 15.33 -25.24 17.64
CA ALA A 369 16.38 -25.31 18.65
C ALA A 369 16.15 -26.47 19.61
N ALA A 370 14.89 -26.71 20.03
CA ALA A 370 14.54 -27.78 20.95
C ALA A 370 14.63 -29.18 20.35
N VAL A 371 14.35 -29.35 19.04
CA VAL A 371 14.24 -30.71 18.41
C VAL A 371 15.52 -31.05 17.64
N ASN A 372 16.01 -30.17 16.78
CA ASN A 372 17.10 -30.43 15.83
C ASN A 372 18.40 -29.72 16.19
N GLY A 373 18.36 -28.81 17.16
CA GLY A 373 19.44 -27.86 17.43
C GLY A 373 19.59 -26.81 16.31
N LEU A 374 20.02 -25.63 16.66
CA LEU A 374 20.40 -24.59 15.70
C LEU A 374 21.91 -24.37 15.75
N ARG A 375 22.48 -23.93 14.63
CA ARG A 375 23.86 -23.45 14.61
C ARG A 375 23.89 -22.06 15.23
N GLU A 376 24.48 -21.95 16.40
CA GLU A 376 24.66 -20.72 17.13
C GLU A 376 26.13 -20.25 17.08
N PRO A 377 26.42 -18.97 17.26
CA PRO A 377 25.48 -17.88 17.53
C PRO A 377 24.76 -17.41 16.26
N ILE A 378 23.57 -16.80 16.46
CA ILE A 378 22.79 -16.14 15.41
C ILE A 378 23.15 -14.67 15.40
N GLU A 379 23.56 -14.13 14.27
CA GLU A 379 23.87 -12.72 14.14
C GLU A 379 22.63 -11.92 13.82
N VAL A 380 22.36 -10.89 14.62
CA VAL A 380 21.18 -10.02 14.48
C VAL A 380 21.58 -8.55 14.55
N GLN A 381 20.76 -7.72 13.95
CA GLN A 381 20.81 -6.27 14.01
C GLN A 381 19.51 -5.76 14.64
N THR A 382 19.60 -4.74 15.48
CA THR A 382 18.47 -4.12 16.19
C THR A 382 18.01 -2.86 15.49
#